data_9c8a500e2f939261679aebf3278df640
#
_entry.id   9c8a500e2f939261679aebf3278df640
#
_cell.length_a   1.000
_cell.length_b   1.000
_cell.length_c   1.000
_cell.angle_alpha   90.00
_cell.angle_beta   90.00
_cell.angle_gamma   90.00
#
_symmetry.space_group_name_H-M   'P 1'
#
loop_
_entity.id
_entity.type
_entity.pdbx_description
1 polymer ?
#
loop_
_entity_poly.entity_id
_entity_poly.type
_entity_poly.pdbx_seq_one_letter_code
_entity_poly.pdbx_strand_id
1 'polypeptide(L)'
;MNGLATKDKIRELEERFGIETSPVTVRGKTLQIAQVRDVKRLVEKQFSQDDPMAGFPFWARIWEASIILADKLARLEPDDGKEMLELGAGIGLSGLFAAAFGHKVTITDYDQDALCFAMLSAGSNGLDKVRFQSLDWCAPALYKKYHYIIGSEVLFNERLLLPLYELLQKALAPNGIVYLAHDKSRMSPCRFFELAQKDFKIGCKARLMRADDEEFHIVLHRLTRK
;
A
#
# COMPACT_ATOMS: atom_id res chain seq x y z
N MET A 1 9.39 -11.08 9.88
CA MET A 1 10.19 -11.98 9.04
C MET A 1 11.13 -11.13 8.20
N ASN A 2 12.44 -11.21 8.47
CA ASN A 2 13.46 -10.67 7.56
C ASN A 2 13.83 -11.83 6.63
N GLY A 3 13.19 -11.96 5.48
CA GLY A 3 13.47 -13.04 4.56
C GLY A 3 12.94 -12.74 3.18
N LEU A 4 13.80 -12.91 2.20
CA LEU A 4 13.40 -13.13 0.82
C LEU A 4 12.37 -14.28 0.79
N ALA A 5 11.37 -14.20 -0.09
CA ALA A 5 10.44 -15.30 -0.29
C ALA A 5 11.24 -16.58 -0.59
N THR A 6 10.92 -17.69 0.09
CA THR A 6 11.63 -18.94 -0.13
C THR A 6 11.39 -19.45 -1.54
N LYS A 7 12.32 -20.26 -2.08
CA LYS A 7 12.17 -20.85 -3.43
C LYS A 7 10.84 -21.62 -3.59
N ASP A 8 10.43 -22.32 -2.52
CA ASP A 8 9.17 -23.08 -2.54
C ASP A 8 7.95 -22.14 -2.59
N LYS A 9 7.98 -21.02 -1.86
CA LYS A 9 6.90 -20.03 -1.91
C LYS A 9 6.83 -19.34 -3.27
N ILE A 10 7.96 -19.05 -3.89
CA ILE A 10 8.00 -18.49 -5.25
C ILE A 10 7.37 -19.46 -6.26
N ARG A 11 7.68 -20.77 -6.15
CA ARG A 11 7.09 -21.79 -7.01
C ARG A 11 5.58 -21.87 -6.81
N GLU A 12 5.11 -21.89 -5.58
CA GLU A 12 3.67 -21.88 -5.26
C GLU A 12 2.96 -20.66 -5.89
N LEU A 13 3.55 -19.46 -5.77
CA LEU A 13 2.99 -18.26 -6.38
C LEU A 13 2.96 -18.31 -7.90
N GLU A 14 4.02 -18.84 -8.53
CA GLU A 14 4.07 -19.02 -9.99
C GLU A 14 2.98 -19.99 -10.45
N GLU A 15 2.75 -21.09 -9.75
CA GLU A 15 1.71 -22.08 -10.08
C GLU A 15 0.29 -21.50 -9.90
N ARG A 16 0.05 -20.71 -8.85
CA ARG A 16 -1.27 -20.15 -8.53
C ARG A 16 -1.64 -18.93 -9.36
N PHE A 17 -0.71 -18.04 -9.58
CA PHE A 17 -0.97 -16.70 -10.12
C PHE A 17 -0.21 -16.42 -11.41
N GLY A 18 0.92 -17.12 -11.65
CA GLY A 18 1.93 -16.68 -12.58
C GLY A 18 2.60 -15.38 -12.11
N ILE A 19 3.89 -15.28 -12.32
CA ILE A 19 4.64 -14.07 -11.94
C ILE A 19 5.15 -13.40 -13.21
N GLU A 20 4.88 -12.12 -13.34
CA GLU A 20 5.55 -11.27 -14.31
C GLU A 20 6.24 -10.12 -13.61
N THR A 21 7.20 -9.51 -14.26
CA THR A 21 7.93 -8.37 -13.71
C THR A 21 7.94 -7.26 -14.73
N SER A 22 7.49 -6.06 -14.34
CA SER A 22 7.44 -4.90 -15.21
C SER A 22 8.17 -3.71 -14.59
N PRO A 23 8.83 -2.88 -15.41
CA PRO A 23 9.44 -1.65 -14.92
C PRO A 23 8.38 -0.59 -14.61
N VAL A 24 8.44 -0.01 -13.43
CA VAL A 24 7.67 1.18 -13.05
C VAL A 24 8.63 2.30 -12.73
N THR A 25 8.37 3.49 -13.25
CA THR A 25 9.23 4.66 -13.06
C THR A 25 8.51 5.77 -12.31
N VAL A 26 9.09 6.20 -11.19
CA VAL A 26 8.63 7.36 -10.41
C VAL A 26 9.80 8.31 -10.24
N ARG A 27 9.66 9.56 -10.71
CA ARG A 27 10.67 10.63 -10.59
C ARG A 27 12.06 10.21 -11.05
N GLY A 28 12.14 9.51 -12.17
CA GLY A 28 13.41 9.09 -12.77
C GLY A 28 14.05 7.86 -12.11
N LYS A 29 13.47 7.31 -11.07
CA LYS A 29 13.89 6.04 -10.49
C LYS A 29 12.99 4.92 -11.00
N THR A 30 13.57 3.88 -11.57
CA THR A 30 12.85 2.71 -12.11
C THR A 30 13.05 1.52 -11.18
N LEU A 31 11.95 0.87 -10.80
CA LEU A 31 11.95 -0.39 -10.06
C LEU A 31 11.29 -1.50 -10.90
N GLN A 32 11.80 -2.71 -10.77
CA GLN A 32 11.20 -3.92 -11.31
C GLN A 32 10.13 -4.43 -10.32
N ILE A 33 8.86 -4.39 -10.72
CA ILE A 33 7.74 -4.75 -9.85
C ILE A 33 7.17 -6.10 -10.28
N ALA A 34 7.20 -7.06 -9.37
CA ALA A 34 6.56 -8.36 -9.54
C ALA A 34 5.04 -8.22 -9.43
N GLN A 35 4.32 -8.77 -10.39
CA GLN A 35 2.87 -8.69 -10.52
C GLN A 35 2.29 -10.05 -10.89
N VAL A 36 0.99 -10.21 -10.69
CA VAL A 36 0.24 -11.35 -11.22
C VAL A 36 0.17 -11.24 -12.75
N ARG A 37 0.59 -12.28 -13.46
CA ARG A 37 0.68 -12.30 -14.93
C ARG A 37 -0.69 -12.13 -15.61
N ASP A 38 -1.72 -12.74 -15.07
CA ASP A 38 -3.06 -12.72 -15.65
C ASP A 38 -4.12 -12.40 -14.59
N VAL A 39 -4.24 -11.13 -14.28
CA VAL A 39 -5.24 -10.62 -13.33
C VAL A 39 -6.66 -10.89 -13.84
N LYS A 40 -6.90 -10.84 -15.17
CA LYS A 40 -8.24 -11.09 -15.76
C LYS A 40 -8.72 -12.51 -15.46
N ARG A 41 -7.85 -13.51 -15.68
CA ARG A 41 -8.15 -14.90 -15.36
C ARG A 41 -8.42 -15.12 -13.87
N LEU A 42 -7.70 -14.40 -13.01
CA LEU A 42 -7.89 -14.46 -11.57
C LEU A 42 -9.27 -13.91 -11.19
N VAL A 43 -9.65 -12.78 -11.77
CA VAL A 43 -10.96 -12.14 -11.63
C VAL A 43 -12.09 -13.04 -12.11
N GLU A 44 -11.98 -13.63 -13.31
CA GLU A 44 -12.98 -14.52 -13.89
C GLU A 44 -13.25 -15.74 -13.00
N LYS A 45 -12.20 -16.35 -12.46
CA LYS A 45 -12.33 -17.45 -11.50
C LYS A 45 -13.08 -17.04 -10.23
N GLN A 46 -12.88 -15.82 -9.76
CA GLN A 46 -13.51 -15.30 -8.55
C GLN A 46 -15.01 -15.01 -8.80
N PHE A 47 -15.35 -14.43 -9.95
CA PHE A 47 -16.75 -14.15 -10.31
C PHE A 47 -17.62 -15.40 -10.50
N SER A 48 -17.02 -16.58 -10.59
CA SER A 48 -17.75 -17.86 -10.64
C SER A 48 -18.20 -18.38 -9.26
N GLN A 49 -17.90 -17.64 -8.18
CA GLN A 49 -18.29 -18.00 -6.80
C GLN A 49 -19.57 -17.26 -6.38
N ASP A 50 -20.24 -17.77 -5.35
CA ASP A 50 -21.52 -17.23 -4.83
C ASP A 50 -21.38 -15.78 -4.28
N ASP A 51 -20.20 -15.40 -3.82
CA ASP A 51 -19.85 -14.01 -3.45
C ASP A 51 -18.59 -13.56 -4.19
N PRO A 52 -18.74 -12.89 -5.35
CA PRO A 52 -17.60 -12.44 -6.16
C PRO A 52 -16.65 -11.48 -5.47
N MET A 53 -17.12 -10.77 -4.44
CA MET A 53 -16.31 -9.79 -3.70
C MET A 53 -15.58 -10.42 -2.51
N ALA A 54 -16.05 -11.57 -2.01
CA ALA A 54 -15.38 -12.30 -0.95
C ALA A 54 -14.06 -12.91 -1.47
N GLY A 55 -12.94 -12.46 -0.89
CA GLY A 55 -11.62 -12.94 -1.27
C GLY A 55 -11.12 -12.41 -2.63
N PHE A 56 -11.77 -11.38 -3.21
CA PHE A 56 -11.27 -10.74 -4.41
C PHE A 56 -9.85 -10.17 -4.17
N PRO A 57 -8.86 -10.55 -5.00
CA PRO A 57 -7.46 -10.18 -4.77
C PRO A 57 -7.17 -8.74 -5.22
N PHE A 58 -7.75 -7.76 -4.53
CA PHE A 58 -7.51 -6.33 -4.82
C PHE A 58 -6.03 -5.96 -4.81
N TRP A 59 -5.22 -6.74 -4.09
CA TRP A 59 -3.78 -6.56 -3.99
C TRP A 59 -3.02 -6.87 -5.29
N ALA A 60 -3.61 -7.68 -6.20
CA ALA A 60 -2.92 -8.18 -7.39
C ALA A 60 -2.70 -7.13 -8.49
N ARG A 61 -3.28 -5.93 -8.34
CA ARG A 61 -3.20 -4.83 -9.30
C ARG A 61 -2.38 -3.66 -8.74
N ILE A 62 -1.62 -2.99 -9.63
CA ILE A 62 -1.11 -1.65 -9.35
C ILE A 62 -2.28 -0.66 -9.46
N TRP A 63 -2.53 0.08 -8.39
CA TRP A 63 -3.52 1.14 -8.35
C TRP A 63 -2.84 2.50 -8.58
N GLU A 64 -3.45 3.34 -9.38
CA GLU A 64 -2.95 4.67 -9.76
C GLU A 64 -2.68 5.55 -8.52
N ALA A 65 -3.49 5.38 -7.48
CA ALA A 65 -3.28 6.03 -6.19
C ALA A 65 -1.92 5.69 -5.56
N SER A 66 -1.40 4.47 -5.77
CA SER A 66 -0.10 4.06 -5.25
C SER A 66 1.06 4.78 -5.96
N ILE A 67 0.92 5.05 -7.25
CA ILE A 67 1.91 5.82 -8.05
C ILE A 67 1.95 7.28 -7.59
N ILE A 68 0.78 7.90 -7.40
CA ILE A 68 0.67 9.28 -6.90
C ILE A 68 1.22 9.39 -5.48
N LEU A 69 0.96 8.38 -4.63
CA LEU A 69 1.54 8.33 -3.29
C LEU A 69 3.06 8.18 -3.35
N ALA A 70 3.59 7.29 -4.19
CA ALA A 70 5.03 7.13 -4.40
C ALA A 70 5.70 8.43 -4.87
N ASP A 71 5.10 9.19 -5.83
CA ASP A 71 5.59 10.51 -6.24
C ASP A 71 5.64 11.51 -5.07
N LYS A 72 4.62 11.47 -4.19
CA LYS A 72 4.63 12.31 -2.99
C LYS A 72 5.75 11.93 -2.04
N LEU A 73 5.96 10.63 -1.77
CA LEU A 73 6.98 10.14 -0.85
C LEU A 73 8.39 10.43 -1.35
N ALA A 74 8.61 10.31 -2.66
CA ALA A 74 9.87 10.67 -3.32
C ALA A 74 10.30 12.15 -3.16
N ARG A 75 9.40 13.02 -2.71
CA ARG A 75 9.67 14.45 -2.43
C ARG A 75 9.96 14.72 -0.95
N LEU A 76 9.84 13.71 -0.10
CA LEU A 76 10.19 13.84 1.30
C LEU A 76 11.69 13.58 1.45
N GLU A 77 12.34 14.42 2.26
CA GLU A 77 13.73 14.15 2.62
C GLU A 77 13.81 12.94 3.55
N PRO A 78 14.61 11.92 3.21
CA PRO A 78 14.82 10.77 4.08
C PRO A 78 15.52 11.21 5.37
N ASP A 79 15.12 10.59 6.47
CA ASP A 79 15.65 10.88 7.80
C ASP A 79 15.85 9.54 8.53
N ASP A 80 17.08 9.26 8.92
CA ASP A 80 17.44 8.00 9.56
C ASP A 80 16.77 7.78 10.92
N GLY A 81 16.33 8.84 11.58
CA GLY A 81 15.56 8.78 12.82
C GLY A 81 14.07 8.51 12.61
N LYS A 82 13.58 8.57 11.37
CA LYS A 82 12.16 8.41 11.04
C LYS A 82 11.88 7.09 10.35
N GLU A 83 10.86 6.40 10.83
CA GLU A 83 10.37 5.17 10.23
C GLU A 83 8.97 5.36 9.62
N MET A 84 8.73 4.66 8.55
CA MET A 84 7.50 4.66 7.77
C MET A 84 6.80 3.29 7.86
N LEU A 85 5.48 3.31 8.00
CA LEU A 85 4.61 2.13 7.95
C LEU A 85 3.69 2.24 6.74
N GLU A 86 3.72 1.28 5.85
CA GLU A 86 2.72 1.13 4.79
C GLU A 86 1.64 0.16 5.24
N LEU A 87 0.37 0.57 5.11
CA LEU A 87 -0.82 -0.20 5.45
C LEU A 87 -1.53 -0.65 4.17
N GLY A 88 -1.95 -1.93 4.11
CA GLY A 88 -2.65 -2.48 2.96
C GLY A 88 -1.86 -2.30 1.67
N ALA A 89 -0.59 -2.70 1.71
CA ALA A 89 0.37 -2.37 0.68
C ALA A 89 0.11 -3.08 -0.67
N GLY A 90 -0.66 -4.19 -0.66
CA GLY A 90 -0.75 -5.05 -1.82
C GLY A 90 0.64 -5.50 -2.27
N ILE A 91 0.97 -5.31 -3.53
CA ILE A 91 2.32 -5.62 -4.06
C ILE A 91 3.40 -4.60 -3.65
N GLY A 92 3.07 -3.64 -2.75
CA GLY A 92 4.05 -2.80 -2.05
C GLY A 92 4.59 -1.61 -2.81
N LEU A 93 3.94 -1.15 -3.89
CA LEU A 93 4.52 -0.14 -4.78
C LEU A 93 4.99 1.13 -4.05
N SER A 94 4.12 1.73 -3.23
CA SER A 94 4.44 3.01 -2.58
C SER A 94 5.59 2.88 -1.58
N GLY A 95 5.59 1.80 -0.78
CA GLY A 95 6.64 1.53 0.20
C GLY A 95 7.97 1.17 -0.43
N LEU A 96 7.96 0.40 -1.53
CA LEU A 96 9.16 0.06 -2.29
C LEU A 96 9.81 1.32 -2.87
N PHE A 97 9.03 2.22 -3.48
CA PHE A 97 9.57 3.50 -3.95
C PHE A 97 10.07 4.37 -2.79
N ALA A 98 9.33 4.45 -1.67
CA ALA A 98 9.80 5.17 -0.50
C ALA A 98 11.16 4.63 -0.02
N ALA A 99 11.33 3.31 0.04
CA ALA A 99 12.59 2.67 0.39
C ALA A 99 13.70 2.97 -0.63
N ALA A 100 13.38 2.93 -1.92
CA ALA A 100 14.31 3.27 -2.99
C ALA A 100 14.77 4.73 -2.93
N PHE A 101 13.96 5.63 -2.39
CA PHE A 101 14.31 7.03 -2.12
C PHE A 101 14.98 7.24 -0.75
N GLY A 102 15.31 6.17 -0.03
CA GLY A 102 16.13 6.20 1.19
C GLY A 102 15.35 6.16 2.51
N HIS A 103 14.03 6.03 2.49
CA HIS A 103 13.23 5.93 3.71
C HIS A 103 13.37 4.54 4.35
N LYS A 104 13.29 4.48 5.69
CA LYS A 104 13.16 3.22 6.45
C LYS A 104 11.71 2.79 6.47
N VAL A 105 11.37 1.73 5.75
CA VAL A 105 9.97 1.32 5.53
C VAL A 105 9.69 -0.06 6.10
N THR A 106 8.53 -0.18 6.76
CA THR A 106 7.88 -1.45 7.06
C THR A 106 6.62 -1.54 6.18
N ILE A 107 6.61 -2.49 5.26
CA ILE A 107 5.49 -2.77 4.35
C ILE A 107 4.59 -3.80 5.01
N THR A 108 3.28 -3.51 5.09
CA THR A 108 2.33 -4.41 5.73
C THR A 108 1.07 -4.63 4.89
N ASP A 109 0.61 -5.86 4.91
CA ASP A 109 -0.67 -6.26 4.35
C ASP A 109 -1.28 -7.39 5.20
N TYR A 110 -2.59 -7.60 5.09
CA TYR A 110 -3.25 -8.77 5.66
C TYR A 110 -2.94 -10.03 4.85
N ASP A 111 -2.86 -9.88 3.51
CA ASP A 111 -2.63 -10.98 2.58
C ASP A 111 -1.12 -11.29 2.48
N GLN A 112 -0.78 -12.54 2.79
CA GLN A 112 0.61 -12.99 2.75
C GLN A 112 1.14 -13.17 1.32
N ASP A 113 0.28 -13.49 0.35
CA ASP A 113 0.69 -13.60 -1.05
C ASP A 113 1.05 -12.22 -1.60
N ALA A 114 0.28 -11.19 -1.27
CA ALA A 114 0.62 -9.79 -1.57
C ALA A 114 2.02 -9.41 -1.05
N LEU A 115 2.29 -9.70 0.22
CA LEU A 115 3.61 -9.44 0.81
C LEU A 115 4.73 -10.22 0.11
N CYS A 116 4.47 -11.44 -0.36
CA CYS A 116 5.45 -12.21 -1.12
C CYS A 116 5.80 -11.53 -2.46
N PHE A 117 4.82 -11.00 -3.19
CA PHE A 117 5.06 -10.19 -4.40
C PHE A 117 5.89 -8.92 -4.09
N ALA A 118 5.58 -8.23 -2.98
CA ALA A 118 6.37 -7.09 -2.54
C ALA A 118 7.82 -7.48 -2.18
N MET A 119 8.03 -8.63 -1.52
CA MET A 119 9.36 -9.17 -1.22
C MET A 119 10.15 -9.52 -2.48
N LEU A 120 9.51 -10.12 -3.50
CA LEU A 120 10.13 -10.41 -4.80
C LEU A 120 10.61 -9.12 -5.47
N SER A 121 9.75 -8.10 -5.48
CA SER A 121 10.10 -6.79 -6.01
C SER A 121 11.26 -6.15 -5.25
N ALA A 122 11.26 -6.22 -3.92
CA ALA A 122 12.36 -5.70 -3.11
C ALA A 122 13.69 -6.40 -3.44
N GLY A 123 13.68 -7.73 -3.52
CA GLY A 123 14.86 -8.52 -3.88
C GLY A 123 15.41 -8.18 -5.27
N SER A 124 14.53 -8.05 -6.26
CA SER A 124 14.91 -7.70 -7.64
C SER A 124 15.53 -6.30 -7.77
N ASN A 125 15.29 -5.42 -6.78
CA ASN A 125 15.79 -4.04 -6.77
C ASN A 125 16.86 -3.77 -5.70
N GLY A 126 17.34 -4.80 -5.00
CA GLY A 126 18.36 -4.65 -3.94
C GLY A 126 17.90 -3.83 -2.73
N LEU A 127 16.61 -3.87 -2.41
CA LEU A 127 16.01 -3.13 -1.28
C LEU A 127 16.03 -3.95 0.02
N ASP A 128 17.21 -4.40 0.44
CA ASP A 128 17.42 -5.35 1.55
C ASP A 128 17.01 -4.81 2.93
N LYS A 129 16.85 -3.49 3.07
CA LYS A 129 16.50 -2.83 4.35
C LYS A 129 15.01 -2.71 4.59
N VAL A 130 14.16 -3.07 3.63
CA VAL A 130 12.71 -3.08 3.78
C VAL A 130 12.29 -4.19 4.73
N ARG A 131 11.39 -3.87 5.65
CA ARG A 131 10.77 -4.86 6.54
C ARG A 131 9.38 -5.21 6.03
N PHE A 132 9.01 -6.47 6.15
CA PHE A 132 7.69 -6.98 5.77
C PHE A 132 7.02 -7.61 6.97
N GLN A 133 5.74 -7.30 7.17
CA GLN A 133 4.97 -7.83 8.29
C GLN A 133 3.51 -8.04 7.90
N SER A 134 2.96 -9.23 8.16
CA SER A 134 1.51 -9.42 8.10
C SER A 134 0.84 -8.60 9.19
N LEU A 135 -0.22 -7.87 8.85
CA LEU A 135 -0.90 -6.98 9.79
C LEU A 135 -2.41 -7.01 9.58
N ASP A 136 -3.11 -7.54 10.58
CA ASP A 136 -4.55 -7.41 10.69
C ASP A 136 -4.89 -6.13 11.46
N TRP A 137 -5.65 -5.24 10.85
CA TRP A 137 -6.05 -3.97 11.48
C TRP A 137 -7.04 -4.19 12.63
N CYS A 138 -7.80 -5.30 12.61
CA CYS A 138 -8.73 -5.64 13.69
C CYS A 138 -8.02 -6.17 14.94
N ALA A 139 -6.81 -6.73 14.78
CA ALA A 139 -5.98 -7.26 15.86
C ALA A 139 -4.50 -6.87 15.65
N PRO A 140 -4.16 -5.57 15.63
CA PRO A 140 -2.85 -5.12 15.20
C PRO A 140 -1.74 -5.48 16.20
N ALA A 141 -0.76 -6.25 15.75
CA ALA A 141 0.47 -6.56 16.49
C ALA A 141 1.57 -5.55 16.14
N LEU A 142 1.41 -4.31 16.58
CA LEU A 142 2.41 -3.24 16.43
C LEU A 142 2.98 -2.85 17.78
N TYR A 143 4.33 -2.87 17.88
CA TYR A 143 5.06 -2.65 19.14
C TYR A 143 5.80 -1.31 19.17
N LYS A 144 5.70 -0.52 18.11
CA LYS A 144 6.34 0.81 18.00
C LYS A 144 5.44 1.82 17.31
N LYS A 145 5.85 3.09 17.38
CA LYS A 145 5.20 4.18 16.66
C LYS A 145 6.02 4.54 15.41
N TYR A 146 5.31 5.06 14.41
CA TYR A 146 5.88 5.45 13.12
C TYR A 146 5.72 6.93 12.87
N HIS A 147 6.73 7.56 12.30
CA HIS A 147 6.71 8.98 11.95
C HIS A 147 5.88 9.27 10.70
N TYR A 148 5.84 8.29 9.80
CA TYR A 148 4.96 8.31 8.64
C TYR A 148 4.12 7.05 8.62
N ILE A 149 2.82 7.20 8.37
CA ILE A 149 1.94 6.08 8.03
C ILE A 149 1.37 6.39 6.66
N ILE A 150 1.44 5.43 5.75
CA ILE A 150 1.02 5.60 4.37
C ILE A 150 0.06 4.49 3.97
N GLY A 151 -0.83 4.79 3.02
CA GLY A 151 -1.73 3.79 2.44
C GLY A 151 -2.39 4.29 1.16
N SER A 152 -2.49 3.43 0.18
CA SER A 152 -3.20 3.71 -1.07
C SER A 152 -4.38 2.76 -1.22
N GLU A 153 -5.56 3.28 -1.61
CA GLU A 153 -6.82 2.52 -1.77
C GLU A 153 -7.24 1.71 -0.54
N VAL A 154 -6.87 2.16 0.67
CA VAL A 154 -7.15 1.44 1.94
C VAL A 154 -8.53 1.76 2.54
N LEU A 155 -9.28 2.69 1.94
CA LEU A 155 -10.59 3.17 2.45
C LEU A 155 -11.78 2.57 1.69
N PHE A 156 -11.69 1.32 1.22
CA PHE A 156 -12.70 0.69 0.36
C PHE A 156 -13.73 -0.15 1.13
N ASN A 157 -13.40 -0.62 2.34
CA ASN A 157 -14.25 -1.50 3.14
C ASN A 157 -14.73 -0.79 4.41
N GLU A 158 -16.00 -0.52 4.51
CA GLU A 158 -16.60 0.21 5.65
C GLU A 158 -16.35 -0.45 7.00
N ARG A 159 -16.28 -1.79 7.04
CA ARG A 159 -16.03 -2.55 8.28
C ARG A 159 -14.62 -2.32 8.82
N LEU A 160 -13.69 -1.91 7.96
CA LEU A 160 -12.28 -1.67 8.33
C LEU A 160 -11.99 -0.20 8.66
N LEU A 161 -12.93 0.73 8.47
CA LEU A 161 -12.68 2.16 8.70
C LEU A 161 -12.40 2.47 10.18
N LEU A 162 -13.17 1.88 11.11
CA LEU A 162 -12.94 2.07 12.54
C LEU A 162 -11.65 1.38 13.01
N PRO A 163 -11.37 0.10 12.68
CA PRO A 163 -10.07 -0.52 12.95
C PRO A 163 -8.87 0.28 12.41
N LEU A 164 -8.97 0.80 11.20
CA LEU A 164 -7.91 1.64 10.61
C LEU A 164 -7.71 2.93 11.41
N TYR A 165 -8.79 3.63 11.78
CA TYR A 165 -8.71 4.85 12.59
C TYR A 165 -8.04 4.58 13.95
N GLU A 166 -8.43 3.52 14.66
CA GLU A 166 -7.84 3.13 15.94
C GLU A 166 -6.36 2.75 15.80
N LEU A 167 -6.00 2.07 14.69
CA LEU A 167 -4.61 1.75 14.38
C LEU A 167 -3.79 3.03 14.16
N LEU A 168 -4.29 4.01 13.41
CA LEU A 168 -3.62 5.29 13.23
C LEU A 168 -3.40 6.01 14.58
N GLN A 169 -4.39 5.98 15.45
CA GLN A 169 -4.27 6.55 16.80
C GLN A 169 -3.15 5.89 17.62
N LYS A 170 -3.03 4.57 17.54
CA LYS A 170 -2.04 3.80 18.29
C LYS A 170 -0.63 3.90 17.68
N ALA A 171 -0.53 3.80 16.35
CA ALA A 171 0.73 3.63 15.65
C ALA A 171 1.44 4.94 15.27
N LEU A 172 0.71 6.07 15.17
CA LEU A 172 1.32 7.33 14.76
C LEU A 172 2.14 7.93 15.90
N ALA A 173 3.40 8.26 15.62
CA ALA A 173 4.30 8.95 16.55
C ALA A 173 3.81 10.39 16.85
N PRO A 174 4.24 11.00 17.96
CA PRO A 174 4.08 12.46 18.15
C PRO A 174 4.66 13.22 16.94
N ASN A 175 3.94 14.24 16.45
CA ASN A 175 4.29 14.99 15.24
C ASN A 175 4.39 14.15 13.94
N GLY A 176 3.90 12.91 13.96
CA GLY A 176 3.84 12.05 12.80
C GLY A 176 2.82 12.53 11.76
N ILE A 177 2.96 12.04 10.55
CA ILE A 177 2.10 12.39 9.42
C ILE A 177 1.55 11.12 8.80
N VAL A 178 0.24 11.12 8.50
CA VAL A 178 -0.40 10.08 7.69
C VAL A 178 -0.62 10.63 6.28
N TYR A 179 -0.27 9.84 5.27
CA TYR A 179 -0.62 10.09 3.87
C TYR A 179 -1.51 8.97 3.36
N LEU A 180 -2.72 9.30 2.93
CA LEU A 180 -3.66 8.37 2.31
C LEU A 180 -3.99 8.84 0.90
N ALA A 181 -3.95 7.94 -0.07
CA ALA A 181 -4.33 8.22 -1.45
C ALA A 181 -5.46 7.29 -1.90
N HIS A 182 -6.43 7.84 -2.62
CA HIS A 182 -7.53 7.05 -3.19
C HIS A 182 -8.10 7.72 -4.43
N ASP A 183 -8.76 6.96 -5.28
CA ASP A 183 -9.53 7.51 -6.40
C ASP A 183 -10.72 8.31 -5.89
N LYS A 184 -10.97 9.47 -6.50
CA LYS A 184 -12.04 10.40 -6.12
C LYS A 184 -13.45 9.80 -6.27
N SER A 185 -13.63 8.81 -7.14
CA SER A 185 -14.91 8.13 -7.34
C SER A 185 -15.35 7.26 -6.16
N ARG A 186 -14.43 6.94 -5.23
CA ARG A 186 -14.75 6.15 -4.03
C ARG A 186 -15.60 6.95 -3.05
N MET A 187 -16.70 6.35 -2.56
CA MET A 187 -17.61 6.98 -1.61
C MET A 187 -17.25 6.72 -0.13
N SER A 188 -16.69 5.55 0.18
CA SER A 188 -16.34 5.15 1.55
C SER A 188 -15.34 6.08 2.28
N PRO A 189 -14.41 6.80 1.61
CA PRO A 189 -13.51 7.74 2.28
C PRO A 189 -14.21 8.84 3.08
N CYS A 190 -15.38 9.32 2.66
CA CYS A 190 -16.11 10.36 3.37
C CYS A 190 -16.38 9.99 4.83
N ARG A 191 -16.86 8.75 5.08
CA ARG A 191 -17.12 8.24 6.43
C ARG A 191 -15.88 8.14 7.28
N PHE A 192 -14.76 7.73 6.69
CA PHE A 192 -13.48 7.69 7.40
C PHE A 192 -13.04 9.09 7.83
N PHE A 193 -13.13 10.09 6.95
CA PHE A 193 -12.69 11.44 7.27
C PHE A 193 -13.62 12.14 8.26
N GLU A 194 -14.91 11.86 8.28
CA GLU A 194 -15.84 12.28 9.33
C GLU A 194 -15.42 11.74 10.71
N LEU A 195 -14.94 10.50 10.78
CA LEU A 195 -14.40 9.92 12.00
C LEU A 195 -13.05 10.54 12.37
N ALA A 196 -12.13 10.60 11.42
CA ALA A 196 -10.75 11.04 11.63
C ALA A 196 -10.63 12.53 12.02
N GLN A 197 -11.54 13.39 11.54
CA GLN A 197 -11.52 14.83 11.86
C GLN A 197 -11.68 15.15 13.36
N LYS A 198 -12.08 14.17 14.19
CA LYS A 198 -12.16 14.33 15.64
C LYS A 198 -10.78 14.63 16.24
N ASP A 199 -9.76 13.90 15.78
CA ASP A 199 -8.40 13.93 16.35
C ASP A 199 -7.32 14.39 15.39
N PHE A 200 -7.64 14.49 14.10
CA PHE A 200 -6.69 14.86 13.07
C PHE A 200 -7.09 16.16 12.35
N LYS A 201 -6.08 16.98 12.06
CA LYS A 201 -6.17 18.03 11.03
C LYS A 201 -5.97 17.37 9.68
N ILE A 202 -6.91 17.58 8.76
CA ILE A 202 -6.93 16.90 7.46
C ILE A 202 -6.77 17.95 6.36
N GLY A 203 -5.72 17.81 5.57
CA GLY A 203 -5.55 18.53 4.32
C GLY A 203 -5.64 17.55 3.15
N CYS A 204 -6.13 18.00 1.99
CA CYS A 204 -6.18 17.17 0.79
C CYS A 204 -5.71 17.94 -0.45
N LYS A 205 -5.23 17.19 -1.44
CA LYS A 205 -4.87 17.70 -2.77
C LYS A 205 -5.31 16.71 -3.83
N ALA A 206 -6.09 17.18 -4.80
CA ALA A 206 -6.40 16.39 -5.99
C ALA A 206 -5.21 16.36 -6.95
N ARG A 207 -5.04 15.25 -7.63
CA ARG A 207 -4.08 15.01 -8.70
C ARG A 207 -4.77 14.32 -9.85
N LEU A 208 -4.52 14.80 -11.06
CA LEU A 208 -4.90 14.12 -12.27
C LEU A 208 -3.72 13.28 -12.76
N MET A 209 -3.96 12.02 -13.03
CA MET A 209 -3.04 11.12 -13.70
C MET A 209 -3.69 10.62 -14.99
N ARG A 210 -2.90 10.53 -16.07
CA ARG A 210 -3.34 9.97 -17.34
C ARG A 210 -2.50 8.74 -17.64
N ALA A 211 -3.18 7.63 -17.93
CA ALA A 211 -2.56 6.38 -18.35
C ALA A 211 -3.51 5.64 -19.31
N ASP A 212 -2.97 5.12 -20.40
CA ASP A 212 -3.71 4.29 -21.39
C ASP A 212 -5.04 4.91 -21.86
N ASP A 213 -5.01 6.22 -22.20
CA ASP A 213 -6.17 7.04 -22.61
C ASP A 213 -7.26 7.22 -21.53
N GLU A 214 -7.00 6.82 -20.30
CA GLU A 214 -7.89 7.04 -19.15
C GLU A 214 -7.38 8.17 -18.25
N GLU A 215 -8.32 8.87 -17.60
CA GLU A 215 -8.02 9.91 -16.61
C GLU A 215 -8.41 9.42 -15.21
N PHE A 216 -7.45 9.46 -14.28
CA PHE A 216 -7.63 9.09 -12.89
C PHE A 216 -7.54 10.32 -12.00
N HIS A 217 -8.58 10.56 -11.23
CA HIS A 217 -8.65 11.67 -10.28
C HIS A 217 -8.30 11.17 -8.87
N ILE A 218 -7.04 11.28 -8.49
CA ILE A 218 -6.56 10.80 -7.20
C ILE A 218 -6.57 11.92 -6.16
N VAL A 219 -7.11 11.64 -5.00
CA VAL A 219 -7.07 12.55 -3.84
C VAL A 219 -6.02 12.04 -2.86
N LEU A 220 -5.04 12.89 -2.58
CA LEU A 220 -4.01 12.66 -1.58
C LEU A 220 -4.34 13.45 -0.32
N HIS A 221 -4.57 12.75 0.77
CA HIS A 221 -4.82 13.32 2.09
C HIS A 221 -3.56 13.33 2.94
N ARG A 222 -3.42 14.39 3.74
CA ARG A 222 -2.40 14.53 4.77
C ARG A 222 -3.08 14.76 6.11
N LEU A 223 -2.86 13.83 7.06
CA LEU A 223 -3.41 13.92 8.40
C LEU A 223 -2.26 14.17 9.39
N THR A 224 -2.50 15.08 10.36
CA THR A 224 -1.62 15.29 11.53
C THR A 224 -2.49 15.39 12.76
N ARG A 225 -1.98 14.98 13.93
CA ARG A 225 -2.73 15.16 15.18
C ARG A 225 -3.08 16.64 15.39
N LYS A 226 -4.22 16.89 16.04
CA LYS A 226 -4.62 18.24 16.50
C LYS A 226 -3.73 18.74 17.61
#